data_05391724192d51436e465f77350c95cf
#
_entry.id   05391724192d51436e465f77350c95cf
#
_cell.length_a   1.000
_cell.length_b   1.000
_cell.length_c   1.000
_cell.angle_alpha   90.00
_cell.angle_beta   90.00
_cell.angle_gamma   90.00
#
_symmetry.space_group_name_H-M   'P 1'
#
loop_
_entity.id
_entity.type
_entity.pdbx_description
1 polymer ?
#
loop_
_entity_poly.entity_id
_entity_poly.type
_entity_poly.pdbx_seq_one_letter_code
_entity_poly.pdbx_strand_id
1 'polypeptide(L)'
;MDVGKAKYGERFRIYNHYTGADRRLEVKTLCDMFNDIAELHTYQQDCNVDTLNKKGLTWMLRRMHLFIPCMPRWEDKVIVESWNPKMEGLLVPRIYKVSQVSEEQDLYTHSSNSTEVAQGRLHAFAITDWMIINLESRRPERPFPQMYEITGLHXEPLPFTPSLFSRAEGKTGIALTGEPLYQKVFQTRYADIDFNHHVTQSVYIQWMQETHPMTFLQTHRLRELEILYAHEIKPESEIRVEVRQETADRYAYRIASLNGEVSHAWGRCVWEALAEIPSKG
;
A
#
# COMPACT_ATOMS: atom_id res chain seq x y z
N MET A 1 16.32 -1.52 25.08
CA MET A 1 15.95 -1.55 23.65
C MET A 1 14.85 -0.53 23.44
N ASP A 2 15.01 0.35 22.48
CA ASP A 2 14.02 1.41 22.22
C ASP A 2 12.82 0.81 21.49
N VAL A 3 11.71 0.68 22.19
CA VAL A 3 10.50 0.01 21.68
C VAL A 3 9.97 0.75 20.43
N GLY A 4 10.10 2.08 20.40
CA GLY A 4 9.66 2.88 19.26
C GLY A 4 10.42 2.60 17.98
N LYS A 5 11.66 2.12 18.06
CA LYS A 5 12.45 1.74 16.88
C LYS A 5 12.08 0.36 16.34
N ALA A 6 11.59 -0.52 17.21
CA ALA A 6 11.23 -1.89 16.83
C ALA A 6 9.87 -1.96 16.14
N LYS A 7 8.90 -1.23 16.68
CA LYS A 7 7.51 -1.25 16.20
C LYS A 7 6.85 0.10 16.51
N TYR A 8 5.98 0.55 15.63
CA TYR A 8 5.23 1.80 15.80
C TYR A 8 3.77 1.54 15.46
N GLY A 9 2.86 2.28 16.11
CA GLY A 9 1.43 2.14 15.80
C GLY A 9 0.63 3.35 16.23
N GLU A 10 -0.45 3.59 15.51
CA GLU A 10 -1.41 4.66 15.78
C GLU A 10 -2.83 4.12 15.76
N ARG A 11 -3.69 4.74 16.56
CA ARG A 11 -5.10 4.40 16.58
C ARG A 11 -5.87 5.37 15.69
N PHE A 12 -6.81 4.83 14.92
CA PHE A 12 -7.67 5.60 14.03
C PHE A 12 -9.13 5.25 14.29
N ARG A 13 -9.98 6.27 14.25
CA ARG A 13 -11.41 6.08 14.06
C ARG A 13 -11.68 6.23 12.58
N ILE A 14 -12.49 5.31 12.01
CA ILE A 14 -12.81 5.38 10.58
C ILE A 14 -13.96 6.38 10.42
N TYR A 15 -13.59 7.60 10.02
CA TYR A 15 -14.55 8.68 9.80
C TYR A 15 -15.25 8.51 8.45
N ASN A 16 -16.38 9.18 8.31
CA ASN A 16 -17.20 9.11 7.10
C ASN A 16 -16.39 9.44 5.83
N HIS A 17 -15.55 10.48 5.88
CA HIS A 17 -14.80 10.91 4.69
C HIS A 17 -13.65 9.95 4.30
N TYR A 18 -13.36 8.94 5.12
CA TYR A 18 -12.42 7.88 4.77
C TYR A 18 -13.09 6.73 4.00
N THR A 19 -14.43 6.76 3.92
CA THR A 19 -15.20 5.61 3.40
C THR A 19 -15.82 5.92 2.05
N GLY A 20 -16.03 4.85 1.29
CA GLY A 20 -16.75 4.93 0.02
C GLY A 20 -18.26 4.76 0.19
N ALA A 21 -18.94 4.60 -0.92
CA ALA A 21 -20.40 4.47 -0.98
C ALA A 21 -20.94 3.29 -0.17
N ASP A 22 -20.13 2.29 0.08
CA ASP A 22 -20.47 1.08 0.84
C ASP A 22 -20.18 1.23 2.34
N ARG A 23 -19.78 2.41 2.78
CA ARG A 23 -19.39 2.73 4.17
C ARG A 23 -18.15 1.96 4.65
N ARG A 24 -17.35 1.44 3.74
CA ARG A 24 -16.08 0.78 4.06
C ARG A 24 -14.92 1.72 3.78
N LEU A 25 -13.85 1.56 4.55
CA LEU A 25 -12.60 2.30 4.33
C LEU A 25 -12.17 2.12 2.86
N GLU A 26 -11.81 3.21 2.20
CA GLU A 26 -11.31 3.13 0.83
C GLU A 26 -9.88 2.58 0.83
N VAL A 27 -9.55 1.78 -0.18
CA VAL A 27 -8.22 1.16 -0.28
C VAL A 27 -7.13 2.23 -0.39
N LYS A 28 -7.38 3.29 -1.16
CA LYS A 28 -6.43 4.41 -1.26
C LYS A 28 -6.17 5.01 0.13
N THR A 29 -7.22 5.27 0.92
CA THR A 29 -7.08 5.84 2.27
C THR A 29 -6.31 4.90 3.19
N LEU A 30 -6.55 3.60 3.10
CA LEU A 30 -5.79 2.60 3.85
C LEU A 30 -4.29 2.70 3.51
N CYS A 31 -3.96 2.82 2.23
CA CYS A 31 -2.56 2.95 1.81
C CYS A 31 -1.95 4.29 2.25
N ASP A 32 -2.74 5.36 2.29
CA ASP A 32 -2.28 6.64 2.82
C ASP A 32 -1.98 6.52 4.33
N MET A 33 -2.81 5.81 5.09
CA MET A 33 -2.53 5.53 6.50
C MET A 33 -1.22 4.75 6.69
N PHE A 34 -0.93 3.79 5.80
CA PHE A 34 0.34 3.06 5.83
C PHE A 34 1.52 4.03 5.63
N ASN A 35 1.40 4.97 4.69
CA ASN A 35 2.44 5.96 4.45
C ASN A 35 2.66 6.86 5.67
N ASP A 36 1.58 7.32 6.30
CA ASP A 36 1.67 8.14 7.50
C ASP A 36 2.40 7.38 8.61
N ILE A 37 2.02 6.13 8.85
CA ILE A 37 2.64 5.28 9.88
C ILE A 37 4.12 5.03 9.56
N ALA A 38 4.45 4.78 8.28
CA ALA A 38 5.83 4.59 7.86
C ALA A 38 6.67 5.84 8.14
N GLU A 39 6.16 7.01 7.78
CA GLU A 39 6.88 8.28 7.98
C GLU A 39 7.12 8.53 9.47
N LEU A 40 6.08 8.34 10.30
CA LEU A 40 6.21 8.51 11.75
C LEU A 40 7.20 7.52 12.35
N HIS A 41 7.18 6.27 11.89
CA HIS A 41 8.12 5.25 12.37
C HIS A 41 9.56 5.58 11.95
N THR A 42 9.77 6.06 10.72
CA THR A 42 11.12 6.41 10.27
C THR A 42 11.71 7.61 11.02
N TYR A 43 10.86 8.50 11.59
CA TYR A 43 11.34 9.51 12.52
C TYR A 43 11.94 8.89 13.78
N GLN A 44 11.28 7.87 14.33
CA GLN A 44 11.79 7.14 15.49
C GLN A 44 13.08 6.39 15.16
N GLN A 45 13.22 6.00 13.91
CA GLN A 45 14.36 5.21 13.41
C GLN A 45 15.53 6.07 12.90
N ASP A 46 15.40 7.40 12.91
CA ASP A 46 16.40 8.35 12.41
C ASP A 46 16.71 8.19 10.91
N CYS A 47 15.71 7.76 10.13
CA CYS A 47 15.85 7.56 8.68
C CYS A 47 14.64 8.06 7.88
N ASN A 48 14.00 9.13 8.38
CA ASN A 48 12.87 9.75 7.70
C ASN A 48 13.32 10.47 6.41
N VAL A 49 12.35 10.86 5.58
CA VAL A 49 12.62 11.47 4.28
C VAL A 49 13.48 12.73 4.38
N ASP A 50 13.26 13.56 5.40
CA ASP A 50 14.06 14.79 5.57
C ASP A 50 15.53 14.47 5.87
N THR A 51 15.75 13.45 6.70
CA THR A 51 17.11 12.99 7.02
C THR A 51 17.82 12.47 5.77
N LEU A 52 17.10 11.69 4.96
CA LEU A 52 17.66 11.18 3.71
C LEU A 52 17.91 12.30 2.70
N ASN A 53 16.97 13.23 2.53
CA ASN A 53 17.10 14.31 1.56
C ASN A 53 18.33 15.20 1.83
N LYS A 54 18.66 15.42 3.10
CA LYS A 54 19.88 16.16 3.49
C LYS A 54 21.15 15.48 3.00
N LYS A 55 21.08 14.17 2.72
CA LYS A 55 22.19 13.38 2.19
C LYS A 55 22.09 13.15 0.68
N GLY A 56 21.14 13.83 0.01
CA GLY A 56 20.91 13.63 -1.42
C GLY A 56 20.22 12.31 -1.75
N LEU A 57 19.49 11.74 -0.79
CA LEU A 57 18.85 10.44 -0.93
C LEU A 57 17.36 10.57 -0.68
N THR A 58 16.57 9.57 -1.12
CA THR A 58 15.14 9.50 -0.79
C THR A 58 14.68 8.04 -0.78
N TRP A 59 13.50 7.84 -0.19
CA TRP A 59 12.82 6.54 -0.22
C TRP A 59 12.07 6.36 -1.53
N MET A 60 12.09 5.16 -2.07
CA MET A 60 11.25 4.76 -3.21
C MET A 60 10.58 3.43 -2.91
N LEU A 61 9.27 3.40 -3.04
CA LEU A 61 8.49 2.17 -2.90
C LEU A 61 8.63 1.35 -4.18
N ARG A 62 9.08 0.09 -4.04
CA ARG A 62 9.25 -0.83 -5.17
C ARG A 62 8.09 -1.79 -5.32
N ARG A 63 7.52 -2.22 -4.18
CA ARG A 63 6.49 -3.26 -4.19
C ARG A 63 5.60 -3.10 -2.97
N MET A 64 4.32 -3.34 -3.14
CA MET A 64 3.40 -3.53 -2.03
C MET A 64 2.52 -4.75 -2.31
N HIS A 65 2.39 -5.62 -1.31
CA HIS A 65 1.48 -6.75 -1.35
C HIS A 65 0.52 -6.59 -0.16
N LEU A 66 -0.74 -6.35 -0.46
CA LEU A 66 -1.80 -6.01 0.49
C LEU A 66 -2.84 -7.13 0.51
N PHE A 67 -3.21 -7.57 1.71
CA PHE A 67 -4.24 -8.57 1.93
C PHE A 67 -5.31 -8.00 2.86
N ILE A 68 -6.58 -8.14 2.49
CA ILE A 68 -7.72 -7.53 3.19
C ILE A 68 -8.75 -8.59 3.54
N PRO A 69 -8.60 -9.30 4.68
CA PRO A 69 -9.62 -10.24 5.13
C PRO A 69 -10.96 -9.57 5.38
N CYS A 70 -10.97 -8.34 5.92
CA CYS A 70 -12.19 -7.67 6.32
C CYS A 70 -11.95 -6.15 6.40
N MET A 71 -12.33 -5.41 5.35
CA MET A 71 -12.11 -3.96 5.34
C MET A 71 -12.84 -3.27 6.51
N PRO A 72 -12.19 -2.38 7.27
CA PRO A 72 -12.87 -1.62 8.31
C PRO A 72 -14.05 -0.81 7.76
N ARG A 73 -15.03 -0.58 8.59
CA ARG A 73 -16.24 0.17 8.23
C ARG A 73 -16.28 1.51 8.97
N TRP A 74 -17.15 2.39 8.51
CA TRP A 74 -17.45 3.64 9.20
C TRP A 74 -17.72 3.36 10.68
N GLU A 75 -17.14 4.18 11.52
CA GLU A 75 -17.20 4.13 13.00
C GLU A 75 -16.28 3.09 13.66
N ASP A 76 -15.71 2.15 12.91
CA ASP A 76 -14.73 1.21 13.47
C ASP A 76 -13.55 1.98 14.06
N LYS A 77 -13.00 1.44 15.13
CA LYS A 77 -11.77 1.91 15.76
C LYS A 77 -10.70 0.88 15.51
N VAL A 78 -9.62 1.30 14.88
CA VAL A 78 -8.55 0.38 14.48
C VAL A 78 -7.20 0.88 14.99
N ILE A 79 -6.26 -0.06 15.13
CA ILE A 79 -4.85 0.29 15.28
C ILE A 79 -4.13 -0.12 14.00
N VAL A 80 -3.30 0.80 13.48
CA VAL A 80 -2.42 0.53 12.34
C VAL A 80 -1.00 0.46 12.91
N GLU A 81 -0.38 -0.69 12.78
CA GLU A 81 0.96 -0.96 13.30
C GLU A 81 1.94 -1.20 12.17
N SER A 82 3.22 -0.89 12.40
CA SER A 82 4.27 -1.11 11.42
C SER A 82 5.58 -1.52 12.08
N TRP A 83 6.32 -2.39 11.40
CA TRP A 83 7.66 -2.80 11.80
C TRP A 83 8.45 -3.27 10.57
N ASN A 84 9.75 -3.41 10.75
CA ASN A 84 10.65 -3.86 9.69
C ASN A 84 11.13 -5.27 10.02
N PRO A 85 10.78 -6.29 9.23
CA PRO A 85 11.41 -7.59 9.38
C PRO A 85 12.89 -7.51 9.03
N LYS A 86 13.66 -8.52 9.40
CA LYS A 86 15.10 -8.55 9.13
C LYS A 86 15.36 -8.36 7.65
N MET A 87 16.20 -7.40 7.33
CA MET A 87 16.53 -7.10 5.94
C MET A 87 17.85 -7.75 5.53
N GLU A 88 17.95 -8.04 4.24
CA GLU A 88 19.15 -8.52 3.58
C GLU A 88 19.24 -7.85 2.21
N GLY A 89 20.39 -7.33 1.86
CA GLY A 89 20.58 -6.68 0.55
C GLY A 89 20.12 -5.22 0.50
N LEU A 90 19.55 -4.82 -0.61
CA LEU A 90 19.23 -3.39 -0.89
C LEU A 90 17.80 -3.00 -0.53
N LEU A 91 16.90 -3.97 -0.39
CA LEU A 91 15.50 -3.69 -0.09
C LEU A 91 15.27 -3.64 1.40
N VAL A 92 14.54 -2.65 1.86
CA VAL A 92 14.13 -2.48 3.24
C VAL A 92 12.67 -2.90 3.34
N PRO A 93 12.39 -4.11 3.84
CA PRO A 93 11.00 -4.55 3.95
C PRO A 93 10.31 -3.87 5.12
N ARG A 94 9.01 -3.67 4.98
CA ARG A 94 8.17 -3.10 6.04
C ARG A 94 6.82 -3.79 6.03
N ILE A 95 6.34 -4.11 7.23
CA ILE A 95 5.05 -4.74 7.45
C ILE A 95 4.08 -3.71 8.00
N TYR A 96 2.83 -3.83 7.61
CA TYR A 96 1.72 -3.09 8.22
C TYR A 96 0.64 -4.09 8.61
N LYS A 97 0.00 -3.81 9.74
CA LYS A 97 -1.08 -4.63 10.26
C LYS A 97 -2.18 -3.70 10.77
N VAL A 98 -3.41 -3.99 10.39
CA VAL A 98 -4.59 -3.22 10.83
C VAL A 98 -5.48 -4.17 11.61
N SER A 99 -5.74 -3.85 12.87
CA SER A 99 -6.56 -4.68 13.76
C SER A 99 -7.63 -3.83 14.42
N GLN A 100 -8.77 -4.48 14.74
CA GLN A 100 -9.84 -3.84 15.48
C GLN A 100 -9.37 -3.55 16.92
N VAL A 101 -9.69 -2.36 17.41
CA VAL A 101 -9.46 -2.00 18.82
C VAL A 101 -10.70 -2.47 19.61
N SER A 102 -10.49 -3.08 20.79
CA SER A 102 -11.59 -3.50 21.64
C SER A 102 -12.29 -2.29 22.26
N GLU A 103 -13.60 -2.39 22.49
CA GLU A 103 -14.42 -1.29 23.03
C GLU A 103 -13.97 -0.78 24.40
N GLU A 104 -13.26 -1.61 25.16
CA GLU A 104 -12.78 -1.27 26.49
C GLU A 104 -11.54 -0.37 26.51
N GLN A 105 -10.92 -0.14 25.36
CA GLN A 105 -9.71 0.68 25.28
C GLN A 105 -10.06 2.09 24.84
N ASP A 106 -9.98 3.02 25.78
CA ASP A 106 -10.28 4.43 25.53
C ASP A 106 -9.35 5.01 24.46
N LEU A 107 -9.94 5.62 23.44
CA LEU A 107 -9.23 6.24 22.33
C LEU A 107 -8.39 7.46 22.73
N TYR A 108 -8.61 7.98 23.93
CA TYR A 108 -7.97 9.23 24.34
C TYR A 108 -6.69 9.04 25.14
N THR A 109 -6.29 7.79 25.39
CA THR A 109 -5.00 7.57 26.03
C THR A 109 -3.88 7.56 25.01
N HIS A 110 -3.18 8.68 24.89
CA HIS A 110 -1.92 8.77 24.18
C HIS A 110 -0.84 8.04 24.98
N SER A 111 -0.98 6.73 25.11
CA SER A 111 0.05 5.94 25.76
C SER A 111 0.88 5.23 24.69
N SER A 112 2.04 5.77 24.45
CA SER A 112 3.04 5.16 23.57
C SER A 112 3.61 3.85 24.09
N ASN A 113 3.14 3.39 25.27
CA ASN A 113 3.73 2.25 25.97
C ASN A 113 2.82 1.03 26.12
N SER A 114 1.70 0.95 25.41
CA SER A 114 0.86 -0.24 25.52
C SER A 114 1.37 -1.35 24.57
N THR A 115 2.23 -2.17 25.10
CA THR A 115 2.82 -3.31 24.38
C THR A 115 1.86 -4.51 24.23
N GLU A 116 0.69 -4.47 24.82
CA GLU A 116 -0.28 -5.57 24.72
C GLU A 116 -1.68 -5.02 24.44
N VAL A 117 -1.95 -4.76 23.17
CA VAL A 117 -3.31 -4.60 22.71
C VAL A 117 -3.85 -6.00 22.49
N ALA A 118 -4.93 -6.38 23.20
CA ALA A 118 -5.61 -7.63 22.91
C ALA A 118 -5.87 -7.68 21.39
N GLN A 119 -5.36 -8.71 20.73
CA GLN A 119 -5.44 -8.80 19.27
C GLN A 119 -6.91 -8.95 18.87
N GLY A 120 -7.48 -7.86 18.38
CA GLY A 120 -8.81 -7.86 17.80
C GLY A 120 -8.80 -8.46 16.39
N ARG A 121 -9.95 -8.40 15.73
CA ARG A 121 -10.10 -8.90 14.36
C ARG A 121 -9.04 -8.27 13.46
N LEU A 122 -8.38 -9.10 12.66
CA LEU A 122 -7.46 -8.63 11.63
C LEU A 122 -8.27 -8.07 10.46
N HIS A 123 -8.04 -6.81 10.13
CA HIS A 123 -8.68 -6.13 9.00
C HIS A 123 -7.84 -6.21 7.74
N ALA A 124 -6.56 -5.92 7.87
CA ALA A 124 -5.66 -5.90 6.71
C ALA A 124 -4.22 -6.09 7.17
N PHE A 125 -3.38 -6.59 6.28
CA PHE A 125 -1.95 -6.49 6.46
C PHE A 125 -1.28 -6.29 5.09
N ALA A 126 -0.09 -5.70 5.13
CA ALA A 126 0.67 -5.48 3.90
C ALA A 126 2.15 -5.68 4.15
N ILE A 127 2.84 -6.11 3.10
CA ILE A 127 4.29 -6.17 3.04
C ILE A 127 4.71 -5.20 1.94
N THR A 128 5.64 -4.31 2.24
CA THR A 128 6.20 -3.38 1.26
C THR A 128 7.71 -3.57 1.19
N ASP A 129 8.26 -3.33 0.03
CA ASP A 129 9.71 -3.30 -0.19
C ASP A 129 10.10 -1.89 -0.62
N TRP A 130 10.95 -1.26 0.16
CA TRP A 130 11.45 0.08 -0.07
C TRP A 130 12.90 0.04 -0.49
N MET A 131 13.33 1.06 -1.19
CA MET A 131 14.70 1.21 -1.68
C MET A 131 15.14 2.64 -1.43
N ILE A 132 16.39 2.81 -1.04
CA ILE A 132 16.99 4.14 -0.99
C ILE A 132 17.57 4.43 -2.38
N ILE A 133 17.26 5.59 -2.93
CA ILE A 133 17.80 6.02 -4.21
C ILE A 133 18.48 7.38 -4.07
N ASN A 134 19.49 7.57 -4.87
CA ASN A 134 20.21 8.83 -4.99
C ASN A 134 19.36 9.81 -5.82
N LEU A 135 19.12 10.99 -5.32
CA LEU A 135 18.27 12.00 -5.96
C LEU A 135 18.82 12.50 -7.30
N GLU A 136 20.14 12.55 -7.43
CA GLU A 136 20.80 13.04 -8.63
C GLU A 136 20.94 11.94 -9.69
N SER A 137 21.57 10.81 -9.32
CA SER A 137 21.85 9.71 -10.26
C SER A 137 20.64 8.82 -10.52
N ARG A 138 19.62 8.87 -9.64
CA ARG A 138 18.42 8.02 -9.64
C ARG A 138 18.74 6.53 -9.50
N ARG A 139 19.93 6.20 -8.98
CA ARG A 139 20.38 4.82 -8.76
C ARG A 139 20.15 4.38 -7.32
N PRO A 140 19.93 3.08 -7.11
CA PRO A 140 19.82 2.53 -5.77
C PRO A 140 21.11 2.73 -4.97
N GLU A 141 20.93 3.01 -3.67
CA GLU A 141 22.02 3.13 -2.70
C GLU A 141 21.85 2.08 -1.62
N ARG A 142 22.97 1.68 -1.02
CA ARG A 142 22.92 0.74 0.08
C ARG A 142 22.28 1.37 1.31
N PRO A 143 21.42 0.65 2.02
CA PRO A 143 20.95 1.12 3.31
C PRO A 143 22.09 1.38 4.28
N PHE A 144 21.91 2.32 5.19
CA PHE A 144 22.93 2.67 6.18
C PHE A 144 23.16 1.49 7.14
N PRO A 145 24.36 1.33 7.70
CA PRO A 145 24.61 0.27 8.68
C PRO A 145 23.56 0.19 9.80
N GLN A 146 23.11 1.33 10.33
CA GLN A 146 22.10 1.39 11.38
C GLN A 146 20.78 0.70 10.98
N MET A 147 20.44 0.70 9.70
CA MET A 147 19.18 0.06 9.24
C MET A 147 19.22 -1.44 9.42
N TYR A 148 20.39 -2.04 9.25
CA TYR A 148 20.54 -3.49 9.50
C TYR A 148 20.40 -3.83 10.98
N GLU A 149 20.70 -2.87 11.86
CA GLU A 149 20.57 -3.04 13.31
C GLU A 149 19.14 -2.89 13.80
N ILE A 150 18.37 -1.99 13.18
CA ILE A 150 16.99 -1.70 13.61
C ILE A 150 15.95 -2.62 12.95
N THR A 151 16.31 -3.31 11.86
CA THR A 151 15.38 -4.29 11.24
C THR A 151 15.47 -5.62 11.97
N GLY A 152 14.33 -6.33 12.03
CA GLY A 152 14.27 -7.63 12.70
C GLY A 152 14.19 -7.55 14.22
N LEU A 153 13.99 -6.36 14.78
CA LEU A 153 13.84 -6.17 16.24
C LEU A 153 12.49 -6.65 16.75
N HIS A 154 11.54 -6.76 15.88
CA HIS A 154 10.19 -7.22 16.22
C HIS A 154 9.83 -8.43 15.36
N UNK A 155 9.50 -9.31 15.77
CA UNK A 155 9.23 -10.44 15.17
C UNK A 155 7.89 -10.86 15.48
N GLU A 156 7.06 -10.73 14.75
CA GLU A 156 5.69 -11.21 14.88
C GLU A 156 5.38 -12.15 13.70
N PRO A 157 4.85 -13.36 13.95
CA PRO A 157 4.46 -14.24 12.84
C PRO A 157 3.38 -13.56 12.00
N LEU A 158 3.57 -13.58 10.69
CA LEU A 158 2.62 -12.97 9.76
C LEU A 158 1.87 -14.05 9.00
N PRO A 159 0.62 -13.78 8.64
CA PRO A 159 -0.06 -14.67 7.70
C PRO A 159 0.72 -14.68 6.38
N PHE A 160 1.09 -15.85 5.92
CA PHE A 160 1.83 -15.98 4.67
C PHE A 160 0.88 -15.94 3.49
N THR A 161 1.14 -15.06 2.55
CA THR A 161 0.47 -15.03 1.26
C THR A 161 1.53 -15.11 0.16
N PRO A 162 1.47 -16.12 -0.72
CA PRO A 162 2.44 -16.17 -1.82
C PRO A 162 2.25 -14.99 -2.75
N SER A 163 3.35 -14.55 -3.37
CA SER A 163 3.31 -13.44 -4.32
C SER A 163 2.36 -13.76 -5.48
N LEU A 164 1.64 -12.75 -5.95
CA LEU A 164 0.80 -12.84 -7.15
C LEU A 164 1.63 -12.79 -8.44
N PHE A 165 2.93 -12.47 -8.31
CA PHE A 165 3.85 -12.39 -9.45
C PHE A 165 4.84 -13.55 -9.36
N SER A 166 5.19 -14.12 -10.53
CA SER A 166 6.32 -15.05 -10.61
C SER A 166 7.62 -14.29 -10.35
N ARG A 167 8.69 -15.02 -10.07
CA ARG A 167 10.02 -14.41 -9.86
C ARG A 167 10.48 -13.61 -11.08
N ALA A 168 10.21 -14.10 -12.29
CA ALA A 168 10.55 -13.40 -13.53
C ALA A 168 9.73 -12.12 -13.68
N GLU A 169 8.41 -12.21 -13.45
CA GLU A 169 7.52 -11.06 -13.51
C GLU A 169 7.89 -9.98 -12.48
N GLY A 170 8.35 -10.39 -11.31
CA GLY A 170 8.82 -9.47 -10.27
C GLY A 170 10.00 -8.62 -10.72
N LYS A 171 10.76 -9.11 -11.71
CA LYS A 171 11.91 -8.39 -12.28
C LYS A 171 11.55 -7.53 -13.50
N THR A 172 10.70 -8.05 -14.37
CA THR A 172 10.46 -7.45 -15.70
C THR A 172 9.03 -6.96 -15.91
N GLY A 173 8.14 -7.19 -14.96
CA GLY A 173 6.73 -6.86 -15.13
C GLY A 173 5.97 -7.97 -15.84
N ILE A 174 4.68 -7.74 -16.07
CA ILE A 174 3.80 -8.70 -16.73
C ILE A 174 3.81 -8.47 -18.23
N ALA A 175 3.99 -9.53 -19.00
CA ALA A 175 3.83 -9.47 -20.46
C ALA A 175 2.32 -9.59 -20.76
N LEU A 176 1.65 -8.44 -20.87
CA LEU A 176 0.21 -8.40 -21.13
C LEU A 176 0.00 -8.54 -22.65
N THR A 177 -0.73 -9.58 -23.04
CA THR A 177 -1.06 -9.86 -24.43
C THR A 177 -2.57 -9.81 -24.65
N GLY A 178 -2.98 -9.52 -25.87
CA GLY A 178 -4.40 -9.45 -26.24
C GLY A 178 -5.04 -8.12 -25.84
N GLU A 179 -6.31 -7.98 -26.19
CA GLU A 179 -7.06 -6.77 -25.90
C GLU A 179 -7.39 -6.68 -24.41
N PRO A 180 -7.29 -5.50 -23.81
CA PRO A 180 -7.71 -5.34 -22.41
C PRO A 180 -9.23 -5.50 -22.27
N LEU A 181 -9.64 -6.04 -21.13
CA LEU A 181 -11.07 -6.12 -20.76
C LEU A 181 -11.61 -4.70 -20.53
N TYR A 182 -10.84 -3.87 -19.83
CA TYR A 182 -11.14 -2.46 -19.59
C TYR A 182 -9.88 -1.65 -19.79
N GLN A 183 -10.05 -0.40 -20.23
CA GLN A 183 -8.97 0.57 -20.19
C GLN A 183 -9.56 1.96 -19.95
N LYS A 184 -8.76 2.81 -19.31
CA LYS A 184 -9.19 4.17 -18.99
C LYS A 184 -7.98 5.10 -18.98
N VAL A 185 -8.18 6.32 -19.42
CA VAL A 185 -7.16 7.37 -19.39
C VAL A 185 -7.45 8.27 -18.19
N PHE A 186 -6.42 8.53 -17.40
CA PHE A 186 -6.46 9.45 -16.27
C PHE A 186 -5.49 10.58 -16.52
N GLN A 187 -5.89 11.79 -16.17
CA GLN A 187 -5.01 12.94 -16.15
C GLN A 187 -4.63 13.23 -14.70
N THR A 188 -3.34 13.46 -14.45
CA THR A 188 -2.88 13.80 -13.10
C THR A 188 -3.53 15.11 -12.65
N ARG A 189 -3.98 15.12 -11.40
CA ARG A 189 -4.57 16.31 -10.76
C ARG A 189 -3.58 16.88 -9.75
N TYR A 190 -3.73 18.13 -9.39
CA TYR A 190 -2.92 18.75 -8.33
C TYR A 190 -2.94 17.91 -7.04
N ALA A 191 -4.14 17.41 -6.68
CA ALA A 191 -4.31 16.63 -5.44
C ALA A 191 -3.66 15.24 -5.50
N ASP A 192 -3.23 14.78 -6.67
CA ASP A 192 -2.56 13.49 -6.83
C ASP A 192 -1.05 13.57 -6.56
N ILE A 193 -0.51 14.80 -6.46
CA ILE A 193 0.94 15.04 -6.42
C ILE A 193 1.41 15.21 -4.97
N ASP A 194 2.45 14.47 -4.60
CA ASP A 194 3.03 14.55 -3.26
C ASP A 194 4.11 15.67 -3.19
N PHE A 195 4.68 15.84 -1.99
CA PHE A 195 5.71 16.89 -1.77
C PHE A 195 7.02 16.60 -2.50
N ASN A 196 7.22 15.41 -3.05
CA ASN A 196 8.36 15.08 -3.91
C ASN A 196 8.08 15.42 -5.38
N HIS A 197 6.94 16.03 -5.67
CA HIS A 197 6.50 16.42 -7.02
C HIS A 197 6.28 15.23 -7.96
N HIS A 198 5.83 14.10 -7.41
CA HIS A 198 5.44 12.93 -8.18
C HIS A 198 4.04 12.48 -7.75
N VAL A 199 3.40 11.69 -8.59
CA VAL A 199 2.10 11.12 -8.24
C VAL A 199 2.29 10.19 -7.03
N THR A 200 1.46 10.38 -6.02
CA THR A 200 1.47 9.58 -4.79
C THR A 200 1.18 8.12 -5.13
N GLN A 201 1.93 7.20 -4.53
CA GLN A 201 1.81 5.77 -4.86
C GLN A 201 0.41 5.19 -4.63
N SER A 202 -0.37 5.73 -3.68
CA SER A 202 -1.75 5.27 -3.43
C SER A 202 -2.71 5.65 -4.56
N VAL A 203 -2.39 6.70 -5.33
CA VAL A 203 -3.21 7.12 -6.49
C VAL A 203 -3.17 6.05 -7.58
N TYR A 204 -2.04 5.38 -7.78
CA TYR A 204 -1.92 4.27 -8.73
C TYR A 204 -2.97 3.20 -8.43
N ILE A 205 -3.15 2.88 -7.14
CA ILE A 205 -4.11 1.86 -6.69
C ILE A 205 -5.54 2.33 -6.95
N GLN A 206 -5.83 3.60 -6.70
CA GLN A 206 -7.16 4.15 -7.00
C GLN A 206 -7.45 4.07 -8.49
N TRP A 207 -6.49 4.40 -9.36
CA TRP A 207 -6.66 4.31 -10.81
C TRP A 207 -6.91 2.86 -11.25
N MET A 208 -6.20 1.89 -10.65
CA MET A 208 -6.43 0.46 -10.94
C MET A 208 -7.89 0.10 -10.64
N GLN A 209 -8.39 0.49 -9.48
CA GLN A 209 -9.77 0.21 -9.09
C GLN A 209 -10.77 0.91 -10.02
N GLU A 210 -10.57 2.20 -10.27
CA GLU A 210 -11.51 3.03 -11.04
C GLU A 210 -11.49 2.74 -12.55
N THR A 211 -10.60 1.90 -13.02
CA THR A 211 -10.64 1.42 -14.40
C THR A 211 -11.75 0.39 -14.60
N HIS A 212 -12.14 -0.31 -13.52
CA HIS A 212 -13.33 -1.17 -13.55
C HIS A 212 -14.62 -0.34 -13.63
N PRO A 213 -15.68 -0.87 -14.27
CA PRO A 213 -16.97 -0.18 -14.28
C PRO A 213 -17.54 -0.05 -12.86
N MET A 214 -18.35 0.97 -12.64
CA MET A 214 -18.99 1.20 -11.34
C MET A 214 -19.80 -0.02 -10.88
N THR A 215 -20.49 -0.70 -11.80
CA THR A 215 -21.24 -1.91 -11.48
C THR A 215 -20.36 -3.03 -10.92
N PHE A 216 -19.13 -3.15 -11.43
CA PHE A 216 -18.17 -4.12 -10.88
C PHE A 216 -17.80 -3.74 -9.44
N LEU A 217 -17.48 -2.47 -9.20
CA LEU A 217 -17.06 -1.99 -7.87
C LEU A 217 -18.19 -2.08 -6.85
N GLN A 218 -19.44 -2.00 -7.29
CA GLN A 218 -20.62 -2.15 -6.41
C GLN A 218 -20.86 -3.61 -6.01
N THR A 219 -20.38 -4.56 -6.81
CA THR A 219 -20.69 -5.99 -6.63
C THR A 219 -19.48 -6.84 -6.24
N HIS A 220 -18.30 -6.23 -6.11
CA HIS A 220 -17.07 -6.95 -5.76
C HIS A 220 -16.33 -6.24 -4.65
N ARG A 221 -15.53 -7.00 -3.90
CA ARG A 221 -14.62 -6.46 -2.87
C ARG A 221 -13.19 -6.90 -3.18
N LEU A 222 -12.27 -5.96 -3.04
CA LEU A 222 -10.86 -6.25 -3.19
C LEU A 222 -10.39 -7.07 -1.97
N ARG A 223 -9.81 -8.24 -2.23
CA ARG A 223 -9.29 -9.14 -1.19
C ARG A 223 -7.78 -9.11 -1.12
N GLU A 224 -7.14 -8.96 -2.27
CA GLU A 224 -5.68 -8.99 -2.33
C GLU A 224 -5.22 -8.12 -3.49
N LEU A 225 -4.12 -7.42 -3.27
CA LEU A 225 -3.53 -6.56 -4.28
C LEU A 225 -2.01 -6.64 -4.15
N GLU A 226 -1.34 -6.84 -5.27
CA GLU A 226 0.10 -6.69 -5.32
C GLU A 226 0.44 -5.75 -6.47
N ILE A 227 1.30 -4.75 -6.19
CA ILE A 227 1.72 -3.76 -7.17
C ILE A 227 3.23 -3.66 -7.18
N LEU A 228 3.80 -3.61 -8.39
CA LEU A 228 5.22 -3.40 -8.65
C LEU A 228 5.38 -2.02 -9.28
N TYR A 229 6.07 -1.12 -8.60
CA TYR A 229 6.33 0.24 -9.07
C TYR A 229 7.64 0.25 -9.85
N ALA A 230 7.62 0.79 -11.07
CA ALA A 230 8.78 0.81 -11.95
C ALA A 230 9.29 2.22 -12.23
N HIS A 231 8.39 3.13 -12.61
CA HIS A 231 8.78 4.50 -12.99
C HIS A 231 7.80 5.49 -12.38
N GLU A 232 8.34 6.54 -11.79
CA GLU A 232 7.55 7.64 -11.21
C GLU A 232 6.71 8.32 -12.30
N ILE A 233 5.56 8.84 -11.91
CA ILE A 233 4.68 9.61 -12.78
C ILE A 233 4.81 11.08 -12.38
N LYS A 234 5.14 11.92 -13.34
CA LYS A 234 5.34 13.36 -13.15
C LYS A 234 4.00 14.11 -13.22
N PRO A 235 3.94 15.32 -12.63
CA PRO A 235 2.77 16.18 -12.82
C PRO A 235 2.46 16.43 -14.30
N GLU A 236 1.22 16.76 -14.58
CA GLU A 236 0.75 17.09 -15.94
C GLU A 236 0.92 15.94 -16.94
N SER A 237 0.80 14.69 -16.45
CA SER A 237 0.87 13.49 -17.29
C SER A 237 -0.52 12.95 -17.59
N GLU A 238 -0.65 12.30 -18.74
CA GLU A 238 -1.80 11.47 -19.07
C GLU A 238 -1.38 10.02 -18.97
N ILE A 239 -2.20 9.22 -18.29
CA ILE A 239 -1.87 7.83 -17.94
C ILE A 239 -2.96 6.92 -18.48
N ARG A 240 -2.56 5.82 -19.10
CA ARG A 240 -3.47 4.75 -19.51
C ARG A 240 -3.36 3.59 -18.55
N VAL A 241 -4.49 3.15 -18.02
CA VAL A 241 -4.56 1.93 -17.21
C VAL A 241 -5.33 0.88 -17.99
N GLU A 242 -4.73 -0.29 -18.13
CA GLU A 242 -5.34 -1.45 -18.79
C GLU A 242 -5.59 -2.54 -17.76
N VAL A 243 -6.72 -3.23 -17.89
CA VAL A 243 -7.13 -4.33 -17.02
C VAL A 243 -7.40 -5.55 -17.88
N ARG A 244 -6.82 -6.69 -17.50
CA ARG A 244 -7.09 -7.98 -18.13
C ARG A 244 -7.50 -8.98 -17.07
N GLN A 245 -8.52 -9.79 -17.37
CA GLN A 245 -8.98 -10.84 -16.47
C GLN A 245 -8.17 -12.11 -16.75
N GLU A 246 -7.56 -12.67 -15.70
CA GLU A 246 -6.76 -13.90 -15.80
C GLU A 246 -7.54 -15.13 -15.36
N THR A 247 -8.34 -14.99 -14.31
CA THR A 247 -9.24 -16.04 -13.82
C THR A 247 -10.56 -15.39 -13.39
N ALA A 248 -11.50 -16.18 -12.88
CA ALA A 248 -12.79 -15.65 -12.43
C ALA A 248 -12.65 -14.51 -11.42
N ASP A 249 -11.62 -14.55 -10.57
CA ASP A 249 -11.43 -13.57 -9.48
C ASP A 249 -10.12 -12.78 -9.57
N ARG A 250 -9.25 -13.06 -10.54
CA ARG A 250 -7.91 -12.49 -10.62
C ARG A 250 -7.75 -11.62 -11.87
N TYR A 251 -7.26 -10.40 -11.67
CA TYR A 251 -7.10 -9.39 -12.72
C TYR A 251 -5.69 -8.83 -12.71
N ALA A 252 -5.15 -8.59 -13.89
CA ALA A 252 -3.83 -8.00 -14.08
C ALA A 252 -3.98 -6.58 -14.64
N TYR A 253 -3.09 -5.68 -14.21
CA TYR A 253 -3.14 -4.25 -14.53
C TYR A 253 -1.79 -3.79 -15.05
N ARG A 254 -1.84 -2.86 -16.00
CA ARG A 254 -0.68 -2.10 -16.42
C ARG A 254 -1.01 -0.62 -16.34
N ILE A 255 -0.17 0.15 -15.66
CA ILE A 255 -0.27 1.62 -15.60
C ILE A 255 0.85 2.13 -16.50
N ALA A 256 0.51 2.82 -17.57
CA ALA A 256 1.47 3.18 -18.61
C ALA A 256 1.28 4.63 -19.05
N SER A 257 2.32 5.19 -19.69
CA SER A 257 2.20 6.44 -20.43
C SER A 257 1.11 6.31 -21.49
N LEU A 258 0.55 7.42 -21.92
CA LEU A 258 -0.56 7.42 -22.88
C LEU A 258 -0.20 6.67 -24.18
N ASN A 259 1.04 6.83 -24.66
CA ASN A 259 1.52 6.15 -25.86
C ASN A 259 1.93 4.69 -25.60
N GLY A 260 1.93 4.25 -24.34
CA GLY A 260 2.28 2.88 -23.96
C GLY A 260 3.77 2.56 -23.92
N GLU A 261 4.63 3.55 -24.17
CA GLU A 261 6.08 3.31 -24.24
C GLU A 261 6.72 3.09 -22.86
N VAL A 262 6.15 3.70 -21.82
CA VAL A 262 6.66 3.56 -20.45
C VAL A 262 5.63 2.84 -19.62
N SER A 263 6.03 1.76 -18.95
CA SER A 263 5.23 1.10 -17.93
C SER A 263 5.63 1.68 -16.57
N HIS A 264 4.71 2.38 -15.92
CA HIS A 264 4.94 2.98 -14.60
C HIS A 264 4.78 1.96 -13.49
N ALA A 265 3.83 1.03 -13.64
CA ALA A 265 3.57 -0.01 -12.65
C ALA A 265 2.80 -1.16 -13.27
N TRP A 266 2.89 -2.32 -12.61
CA TRP A 266 2.05 -3.49 -12.90
C TRP A 266 1.38 -3.91 -11.61
N GLY A 267 0.13 -4.37 -11.71
CA GLY A 267 -0.59 -4.85 -10.55
C GLY A 267 -1.31 -6.16 -10.83
N ARG A 268 -1.61 -6.89 -9.76
CA ARG A 268 -2.57 -7.99 -9.77
C ARG A 268 -3.49 -7.84 -8.57
N CYS A 269 -4.77 -8.10 -8.79
CA CYS A 269 -5.78 -8.05 -7.74
C CYS A 269 -6.60 -9.32 -7.74
N VAL A 270 -7.00 -9.74 -6.54
CA VAL A 270 -8.01 -10.77 -6.35
C VAL A 270 -9.27 -10.07 -5.83
N TRP A 271 -10.36 -10.22 -6.56
CA TRP A 271 -11.66 -9.62 -6.24
C TRP A 271 -12.64 -10.72 -5.87
N GLU A 272 -13.39 -10.48 -4.82
CA GLU A 272 -14.45 -11.41 -4.38
C GLU A 272 -15.80 -10.83 -4.77
N ALA A 273 -16.60 -11.63 -5.50
CA ALA A 273 -17.97 -11.25 -5.80
C ALA A 273 -18.80 -11.30 -4.51
N LEU A 274 -19.60 -10.25 -4.28
CA LEU A 274 -20.51 -10.23 -3.13
C LEU A 274 -21.71 -11.13 -3.41
N ALA A 275 -22.20 -11.79 -2.36
CA ALA A 275 -23.47 -12.52 -2.45
C ALA A 275 -24.58 -11.53 -2.81
N GLU A 276 -25.46 -11.90 -3.71
CA GLU A 276 -26.61 -11.07 -4.08
C GLU A 276 -27.39 -10.71 -2.82
N ILE A 277 -27.55 -9.41 -2.59
CA ILE A 277 -28.44 -8.94 -1.54
C ILE A 277 -29.86 -9.24 -2.05
N PRO A 278 -30.64 -10.05 -1.33
CA PRO A 278 -32.03 -10.25 -1.75
C PRO A 278 -32.68 -8.89 -1.92
N SER A 279 -33.26 -8.63 -3.07
CA SER A 279 -34.00 -7.40 -3.31
C SER A 279 -35.05 -7.27 -2.22
N LYS A 280 -34.98 -6.19 -1.45
CA LYS A 280 -36.08 -5.87 -0.54
C LYS A 280 -37.29 -5.64 -1.42
N GLY A 281 -38.22 -6.60 -1.43
CA GLY A 281 -39.52 -6.47 -2.07
C GLY A 281 -40.34 -5.35 -1.43
#